data_8ee4c3db81a7ce07a99e46df875d6068
#
_entry.id   8ee4c3db81a7ce07a99e46df875d6068
#
_cell.length_a   1.000
_cell.length_b   1.000
_cell.length_c   1.000
_cell.angle_alpha   90.00
_cell.angle_beta   90.00
_cell.angle_gamma   90.00
#
_symmetry.space_group_name_H-M   'P 1'
#
loop_
_entity.id
_entity.type
_entity.pdbx_description
1 polymer ?
#
loop_
_entity_poly.entity_id
_entity_poly.type
_entity_poly.pdbx_seq_one_letter_code
_entity_poly.pdbx_strand_id
1 'polypeptide(L)'
;MSMLAYLIILIALVLGYTTLVLILHKKGWLKRKNISFFGPALMWRTKKGKKFIEDLSKKTKLWMVYSDIGVAICFISMFLMVYLFVRMIPSLFKIPAEQAPTPQMMLLLPGVNPLLPINSILYLIIGVIVAVVVHEFSHGILFRVSNIKIKSLGLLYMIIPLGAFVEADEKQFNKVSRLKKIRVLAAGPMANFVIVGICILIISSVFVPFIAPKADGAILVYDAYGIDKWNLITGIDGEKLDKVQLNNISLCVFHNISYFDGTLYHTRRVFYGFMVASVVKKSPAWGTLHLGDIICSINNVTITSKEKFFEIMNSTRENDRVSIRFYSNGSFHNVSLRLAEKYDFIKNEEDKGKGFLGIGIVNLDDVVVDANYFVRYLNPFKTNFLTFAVLPLLGLSPFPSHLINLYTPPYIFWVFYTIVYWVFFINFAVATFNVLPIVPLDGGYMMGNVVEGVLFKLRGKMRLRVDDKKIELISKNITMLISLLTVLLILLPFIIPRLG
;
A
#
# COMPACT_ATOMS: atom_id res chain seq x y z
N MET A 1 12.58 -19.10 -9.23
CA MET A 1 14.04 -18.95 -8.97
C MET A 1 14.27 -19.04 -7.47
N SER A 2 15.34 -19.73 -7.04
CA SER A 2 15.68 -19.79 -5.61
C SER A 2 16.16 -18.43 -5.09
N MET A 3 15.99 -18.16 -3.78
CA MET A 3 16.49 -16.94 -3.13
C MET A 3 18.01 -16.76 -3.36
N LEU A 4 18.76 -17.86 -3.42
CA LEU A 4 20.18 -17.86 -3.74
C LEU A 4 20.47 -17.32 -5.15
N ALA A 5 19.66 -17.68 -6.15
CA ALA A 5 19.81 -17.19 -7.52
C ALA A 5 19.57 -15.67 -7.62
N TYR A 6 18.57 -15.13 -6.90
CA TYR A 6 18.36 -13.68 -6.82
C TYR A 6 19.55 -12.95 -6.18
N LEU A 7 20.10 -13.51 -5.09
CA LEU A 7 21.26 -12.94 -4.41
C LEU A 7 22.50 -12.94 -5.32
N ILE A 8 22.75 -14.02 -6.04
CA ILE A 8 23.87 -14.11 -7.00
C ILE A 8 23.73 -13.08 -8.11
N ILE A 9 22.52 -12.93 -8.69
CA ILE A 9 22.24 -11.92 -9.74
C ILE A 9 22.47 -10.51 -9.20
N LEU A 10 21.98 -10.22 -7.99
CA LEU A 10 22.15 -8.90 -7.37
C LEU A 10 23.63 -8.59 -7.13
N ILE A 11 24.39 -9.54 -6.60
CA ILE A 11 25.85 -9.40 -6.39
C ILE A 11 26.55 -9.17 -7.72
N ALA A 12 26.23 -9.96 -8.75
CA ALA A 12 26.82 -9.80 -10.08
C ALA A 12 26.51 -8.44 -10.70
N LEU A 13 25.28 -7.93 -10.55
CA LEU A 13 24.90 -6.60 -11.02
C LEU A 13 25.65 -5.49 -10.27
N VAL A 14 25.79 -5.59 -8.96
CA VAL A 14 26.53 -4.61 -8.14
C VAL A 14 28.01 -4.62 -8.50
N LEU A 15 28.62 -5.79 -8.63
CA LEU A 15 30.04 -5.94 -9.04
C LEU A 15 30.27 -5.43 -10.46
N GLY A 16 29.39 -5.79 -11.40
CA GLY A 16 29.44 -5.31 -12.79
C GLY A 16 29.33 -3.78 -12.88
N TYR A 17 28.34 -3.20 -12.17
CA TYR A 17 28.19 -1.75 -12.06
C TYR A 17 29.43 -1.08 -11.48
N THR A 18 29.94 -1.57 -10.34
CA THR A 18 31.11 -1.00 -9.66
C THR A 18 32.34 -1.05 -10.56
N THR A 19 32.57 -2.19 -11.22
CA THR A 19 33.70 -2.37 -12.17
C THR A 19 33.58 -1.40 -13.34
N LEU A 20 32.38 -1.27 -13.96
CA LEU A 20 32.15 -0.34 -15.07
C LEU A 20 32.42 1.11 -14.62
N VAL A 21 31.91 1.52 -13.48
CA VAL A 21 32.11 2.86 -12.93
C VAL A 21 33.58 3.15 -12.67
N LEU A 22 34.32 2.21 -12.11
CA LEU A 22 35.77 2.36 -11.87
C LEU A 22 36.58 2.47 -13.19
N ILE A 23 36.23 1.70 -14.23
CA ILE A 23 36.83 1.80 -15.54
C ILE A 23 36.59 3.18 -16.17
N LEU A 24 35.31 3.66 -16.12
CA LEU A 24 34.94 4.98 -16.66
C LEU A 24 35.62 6.11 -15.89
N HIS A 25 35.81 5.94 -14.58
CA HIS A 25 36.52 6.90 -13.74
C HIS A 25 38.00 6.98 -14.13
N LYS A 26 38.71 5.82 -14.22
CA LYS A 26 40.10 5.76 -14.62
C LYS A 26 40.35 6.34 -16.02
N LYS A 27 39.42 6.15 -16.97
CA LYS A 27 39.49 6.73 -18.32
C LYS A 27 39.16 8.26 -18.34
N GLY A 28 38.83 8.89 -17.18
CA GLY A 28 38.50 10.30 -17.10
C GLY A 28 37.14 10.68 -17.75
N TRP A 29 36.36 9.69 -18.20
CA TRP A 29 35.12 9.91 -18.92
C TRP A 29 34.06 10.57 -18.04
N LEU A 30 33.95 10.15 -16.77
CA LEU A 30 33.03 10.72 -15.80
C LEU A 30 33.27 12.22 -15.61
N LYS A 31 34.53 12.62 -15.46
CA LYS A 31 34.88 14.05 -15.27
C LYS A 31 34.55 14.89 -16.51
N ARG A 32 34.76 14.36 -17.72
CA ARG A 32 34.43 15.02 -19.01
C ARG A 32 32.92 15.27 -19.15
N LYS A 33 32.07 14.43 -18.53
CA LYS A 33 30.60 14.54 -18.57
C LYS A 33 29.99 15.22 -17.35
N ASN A 34 30.78 15.85 -16.48
CA ASN A 34 30.35 16.48 -15.23
C ASN A 34 29.64 15.48 -14.29
N ILE A 35 30.11 14.24 -14.26
CA ILE A 35 29.64 13.20 -13.37
C ILE A 35 30.63 13.06 -12.20
N SER A 36 30.11 13.12 -10.99
CA SER A 36 30.87 12.92 -9.75
C SER A 36 30.28 11.79 -8.92
N PHE A 37 31.06 11.29 -7.97
CA PHE A 37 30.58 10.29 -7.03
C PHE A 37 29.74 10.94 -5.93
N PHE A 38 28.69 10.22 -5.51
CA PHE A 38 27.90 10.50 -4.32
C PHE A 38 27.67 9.17 -3.59
N GLY A 39 28.61 8.81 -2.72
CA GLY A 39 28.65 7.45 -2.16
C GLY A 39 28.79 6.41 -3.28
N PRO A 40 27.93 5.36 -3.31
CA PRO A 40 27.92 4.36 -4.38
C PRO A 40 27.25 4.87 -5.67
N ALA A 41 26.56 6.01 -5.64
CA ALA A 41 25.83 6.56 -6.77
C ALA A 41 26.68 7.55 -7.59
N LEU A 42 26.26 7.78 -8.83
CA LEU A 42 26.81 8.77 -9.74
C LEU A 42 25.88 9.98 -9.79
N MET A 43 26.45 11.15 -9.61
CA MET A 43 25.76 12.43 -9.68
C MET A 43 26.13 13.16 -10.97
N TRP A 44 25.19 13.24 -11.91
CA TRP A 44 25.35 14.00 -13.14
C TRP A 44 24.83 15.42 -12.97
N ARG A 45 25.71 16.41 -13.13
CA ARG A 45 25.35 17.84 -13.01
C ARG A 45 25.17 18.47 -14.38
N THR A 46 24.13 19.31 -14.50
CA THR A 46 23.85 20.10 -15.70
C THR A 46 23.43 21.52 -15.33
N LYS A 47 23.70 22.43 -16.24
CA LYS A 47 23.17 23.81 -16.18
C LYS A 47 21.91 23.98 -17.06
N LYS A 48 21.57 22.96 -17.89
CA LYS A 48 20.36 22.98 -18.69
C LYS A 48 19.12 22.97 -17.79
N GLY A 49 18.09 23.68 -18.17
CA GLY A 49 16.87 23.81 -17.38
C GLY A 49 16.84 24.95 -16.36
N LYS A 50 17.97 25.57 -16.00
CA LYS A 50 17.98 26.73 -15.11
C LYS A 50 17.14 27.88 -15.63
N LYS A 51 17.29 28.22 -16.92
CA LYS A 51 16.50 29.29 -17.58
C LYS A 51 15.01 29.01 -17.49
N PHE A 52 14.61 27.75 -17.69
CA PHE A 52 13.20 27.34 -17.56
C PHE A 52 12.66 27.59 -16.13
N ILE A 53 13.41 27.18 -15.10
CA ILE A 53 13.05 27.47 -13.70
C ILE A 53 13.00 28.98 -13.44
N GLU A 54 13.95 29.73 -13.97
CA GLU A 54 14.00 31.19 -13.82
C GLU A 54 12.78 31.86 -14.48
N ASP A 55 12.39 31.42 -15.67
CA ASP A 55 11.22 31.94 -16.38
C ASP A 55 9.91 31.62 -15.63
N LEU A 56 9.77 30.40 -15.12
CA LEU A 56 8.62 30.01 -14.29
C LEU A 56 8.55 30.83 -12.99
N SER A 57 9.69 31.07 -12.36
CA SER A 57 9.77 31.79 -11.05
C SER A 57 9.38 33.28 -11.13
N LYS A 58 9.31 33.86 -12.35
CA LYS A 58 8.86 35.24 -12.55
C LYS A 58 7.43 35.50 -12.06
N LYS A 59 6.56 34.48 -12.06
CA LYS A 59 5.20 34.56 -11.50
C LYS A 59 5.21 34.46 -9.96
N THR A 60 5.95 35.35 -9.32
CA THR A 60 6.24 35.30 -7.87
C THR A 60 4.99 35.21 -7.02
N LYS A 61 3.94 36.01 -7.30
CA LYS A 61 2.68 35.97 -6.53
C LYS A 61 2.01 34.60 -6.56
N LEU A 62 1.94 33.95 -7.73
CA LEU A 62 1.39 32.61 -7.86
C LEU A 62 2.14 31.59 -6.99
N TRP A 63 3.47 31.60 -7.09
CA TRP A 63 4.30 30.67 -6.33
C TRP A 63 4.32 30.93 -4.82
N MET A 64 4.12 32.19 -4.41
CA MET A 64 3.94 32.52 -2.99
C MET A 64 2.64 31.91 -2.44
N VAL A 65 1.50 32.09 -3.13
CA VAL A 65 0.22 31.47 -2.75
C VAL A 65 0.33 29.95 -2.76
N TYR A 66 0.92 29.37 -3.82
CA TYR A 66 1.19 27.94 -3.89
C TYR A 66 1.98 27.42 -2.68
N SER A 67 3.04 28.14 -2.30
CA SER A 67 3.89 27.73 -1.17
C SER A 67 3.20 27.89 0.18
N ASP A 68 2.35 28.90 0.36
CA ASP A 68 1.60 29.08 1.61
C ASP A 68 0.55 27.98 1.81
N ILE A 69 -0.18 27.61 0.73
CA ILE A 69 -1.07 26.45 0.72
C ILE A 69 -0.26 25.16 0.97
N GLY A 70 0.89 25.03 0.32
CA GLY A 70 1.80 23.90 0.50
C GLY A 70 2.27 23.73 1.95
N VAL A 71 2.64 24.82 2.62
CA VAL A 71 3.02 24.79 4.04
C VAL A 71 1.87 24.24 4.89
N ALA A 72 0.64 24.75 4.68
CA ALA A 72 -0.53 24.29 5.42
C ALA A 72 -0.81 22.78 5.19
N ILE A 73 -0.82 22.35 3.92
CA ILE A 73 -1.05 20.94 3.55
C ILE A 73 0.05 20.04 4.14
N CYS A 74 1.32 20.44 4.05
CA CYS A 74 2.44 19.65 4.59
C CYS A 74 2.33 19.47 6.10
N PHE A 75 2.01 20.51 6.87
CA PHE A 75 1.84 20.38 8.32
C PHE A 75 0.59 19.57 8.69
N ILE A 76 -0.54 19.76 8.00
CA ILE A 76 -1.74 18.94 8.20
C ILE A 76 -1.41 17.47 7.94
N SER A 77 -0.76 17.18 6.82
CA SER A 77 -0.35 15.80 6.47
C SER A 77 0.66 15.23 7.46
N MET A 78 1.62 16.00 7.91
CA MET A 78 2.60 15.62 8.95
C MET A 78 1.92 15.16 10.23
N PHE A 79 1.03 16.00 10.79
CA PHE A 79 0.31 15.67 12.02
C PHE A 79 -0.66 14.52 11.83
N LEU A 80 -1.35 14.46 10.69
CA LEU A 80 -2.25 13.36 10.36
C LEU A 80 -1.49 12.02 10.29
N MET A 81 -0.33 11.96 9.62
CA MET A 81 0.46 10.74 9.52
C MET A 81 0.96 10.28 10.89
N VAL A 82 1.50 11.19 11.71
CA VAL A 82 1.92 10.84 13.08
C VAL A 82 0.72 10.35 13.91
N TYR A 83 -0.43 11.01 13.82
CA TYR A 83 -1.65 10.59 14.49
C TYR A 83 -2.09 9.18 14.06
N LEU A 84 -2.07 8.87 12.76
CA LEU A 84 -2.43 7.54 12.24
C LEU A 84 -1.49 6.45 12.77
N PHE A 85 -0.18 6.72 12.81
CA PHE A 85 0.78 5.77 13.40
C PHE A 85 0.51 5.52 14.89
N VAL A 86 0.25 6.57 15.67
CA VAL A 86 -0.07 6.42 17.10
C VAL A 86 -1.39 5.65 17.28
N ARG A 87 -2.42 5.98 16.50
CA ARG A 87 -3.73 5.31 16.59
C ARG A 87 -3.68 3.83 16.22
N MET A 88 -2.73 3.44 15.39
CA MET A 88 -2.56 2.04 15.00
C MET A 88 -2.03 1.16 16.13
N ILE A 89 -1.31 1.72 17.12
CA ILE A 89 -0.60 0.95 18.17
C ILE A 89 -1.49 -0.08 18.89
N PRO A 90 -2.71 0.25 19.38
CA PRO A 90 -3.55 -0.73 20.07
C PRO A 90 -3.93 -1.94 19.20
N SER A 91 -4.06 -1.77 17.88
CA SER A 91 -4.38 -2.86 16.97
C SER A 91 -3.21 -3.81 16.72
N LEU A 92 -1.97 -3.33 16.87
CA LEU A 92 -0.77 -4.14 16.69
C LEU A 92 -0.66 -5.28 17.69
N PHE A 93 -1.14 -5.07 18.93
CA PHE A 93 -1.16 -6.10 19.97
C PHE A 93 -2.16 -7.24 19.70
N LYS A 94 -3.08 -7.05 18.73
CA LYS A 94 -4.07 -8.05 18.35
C LYS A 94 -3.63 -8.89 17.15
N ILE A 95 -2.49 -8.56 16.53
CA ILE A 95 -1.97 -9.26 15.35
C ILE A 95 -1.13 -10.44 15.83
N PRO A 96 -1.46 -11.69 15.45
CA PRO A 96 -0.61 -12.84 15.75
C PRO A 96 0.78 -12.71 15.13
N ALA A 97 1.80 -13.24 15.78
CA ALA A 97 3.20 -13.13 15.33
C ALA A 97 3.41 -13.66 13.90
N GLU A 98 2.67 -14.71 13.50
CA GLU A 98 2.74 -15.30 12.17
C GLU A 98 2.18 -14.37 11.08
N GLN A 99 1.29 -13.45 11.43
CA GLN A 99 0.69 -12.47 10.52
C GLN A 99 1.40 -11.12 10.56
N ALA A 100 2.45 -10.98 11.36
CA ALA A 100 3.21 -9.75 11.48
C ALA A 100 3.85 -9.38 10.13
N PRO A 101 3.80 -8.09 9.72
CA PRO A 101 4.43 -7.63 8.48
C PRO A 101 5.91 -8.02 8.46
N THR A 102 6.39 -8.49 7.30
CA THR A 102 7.80 -8.80 7.12
C THR A 102 8.60 -7.55 6.71
N PRO A 103 9.89 -7.43 7.04
CA PRO A 103 10.69 -6.27 6.66
C PRO A 103 10.71 -6.01 5.14
N GLN A 104 10.56 -7.06 4.31
CA GLN A 104 10.49 -6.93 2.85
C GLN A 104 9.27 -6.10 2.40
N MET A 105 8.16 -6.11 3.17
CA MET A 105 6.97 -5.31 2.87
C MET A 105 7.19 -3.80 3.02
N MET A 106 8.24 -3.36 3.75
CA MET A 106 8.64 -1.94 3.79
C MET A 106 9.23 -1.45 2.47
N LEU A 107 9.79 -2.36 1.68
CA LEU A 107 10.46 -2.01 0.44
C LEU A 107 9.44 -1.95 -0.69
N LEU A 108 9.29 -0.79 -1.34
CA LEU A 108 8.48 -0.65 -2.55
C LEU A 108 9.25 -1.19 -3.78
N LEU A 109 9.82 -2.39 -3.66
CA LEU A 109 10.58 -3.04 -4.72
C LEU A 109 9.83 -4.27 -5.24
N PRO A 110 9.31 -4.21 -6.49
CA PRO A 110 8.66 -5.35 -7.13
C PRO A 110 9.57 -6.58 -7.16
N GLY A 111 9.00 -7.75 -6.83
CA GLY A 111 9.72 -9.02 -6.74
C GLY A 111 10.49 -9.24 -5.43
N VAL A 112 10.76 -8.20 -4.63
CA VAL A 112 11.29 -8.29 -3.25
C VAL A 112 10.14 -8.19 -2.24
N ASN A 113 9.27 -7.21 -2.42
CA ASN A 113 8.03 -7.12 -1.68
C ASN A 113 7.06 -8.20 -2.19
N PRO A 114 6.59 -9.12 -1.34
CA PRO A 114 5.70 -10.21 -1.77
C PRO A 114 4.35 -9.71 -2.32
N LEU A 115 3.96 -8.48 -2.00
CA LEU A 115 2.71 -7.86 -2.46
C LEU A 115 2.87 -7.15 -3.83
N LEU A 116 4.11 -6.94 -4.30
CA LEU A 116 4.41 -6.23 -5.53
C LEU A 116 5.01 -7.19 -6.57
N PRO A 117 4.25 -7.60 -7.60
CA PRO A 117 4.75 -8.50 -8.62
C PRO A 117 5.85 -7.83 -9.47
N ILE A 118 6.80 -8.63 -9.96
CA ILE A 118 7.98 -8.15 -10.70
C ILE A 118 7.61 -7.35 -11.96
N ASN A 119 6.49 -7.67 -12.60
CA ASN A 119 6.02 -6.98 -13.80
C ASN A 119 5.58 -5.52 -13.53
N SER A 120 5.42 -5.11 -12.28
CA SER A 120 5.13 -3.71 -11.92
C SER A 120 6.36 -2.80 -11.86
N ILE A 121 7.58 -3.34 -12.07
CA ILE A 121 8.82 -2.57 -11.96
C ILE A 121 8.89 -1.37 -12.94
N LEU A 122 8.38 -1.53 -14.16
CA LEU A 122 8.36 -0.45 -15.14
C LEU A 122 7.45 0.70 -14.70
N TYR A 123 6.27 0.37 -14.18
CA TYR A 123 5.32 1.34 -13.64
C TYR A 123 5.88 2.08 -12.43
N LEU A 124 6.56 1.35 -11.52
CA LEU A 124 7.29 1.95 -10.40
C LEU A 124 8.32 2.97 -10.88
N ILE A 125 9.16 2.61 -11.86
CA ILE A 125 10.21 3.50 -12.40
C ILE A 125 9.58 4.78 -12.97
N ILE A 126 8.50 4.68 -13.75
CA ILE A 126 7.80 5.84 -14.30
C ILE A 126 7.28 6.72 -13.16
N GLY A 127 6.63 6.12 -12.15
CA GLY A 127 6.12 6.84 -10.98
C GLY A 127 7.22 7.58 -10.22
N VAL A 128 8.36 6.93 -9.97
CA VAL A 128 9.53 7.52 -9.30
C VAL A 128 10.11 8.69 -10.10
N ILE A 129 10.29 8.52 -11.43
CA ILE A 129 10.82 9.60 -12.28
C ILE A 129 9.92 10.83 -12.19
N VAL A 130 8.60 10.65 -12.34
CA VAL A 130 7.64 11.77 -12.25
C VAL A 130 7.73 12.41 -10.86
N ALA A 131 7.65 11.61 -9.80
CA ALA A 131 7.64 12.11 -8.42
C ALA A 131 8.88 12.93 -8.10
N VAL A 132 10.06 12.42 -8.42
CA VAL A 132 11.32 13.09 -8.10
C VAL A 132 11.52 14.35 -8.95
N VAL A 133 11.18 14.29 -10.25
CA VAL A 133 11.33 15.46 -11.14
C VAL A 133 10.44 16.62 -10.68
N VAL A 134 9.15 16.39 -10.42
CA VAL A 134 8.25 17.47 -10.01
C VAL A 134 8.61 18.04 -8.64
N HIS A 135 9.04 17.17 -7.72
CA HIS A 135 9.51 17.51 -6.38
C HIS A 135 10.68 18.50 -6.43
N GLU A 136 11.77 18.09 -7.11
CA GLU A 136 12.99 18.88 -7.20
C GLU A 136 12.80 20.18 -8.00
N PHE A 137 12.01 20.13 -9.09
CA PHE A 137 11.67 21.34 -9.85
C PHE A 137 10.94 22.37 -9.00
N SER A 138 10.02 21.91 -8.14
CA SER A 138 9.28 22.81 -7.24
C SER A 138 10.19 23.50 -6.23
N HIS A 139 11.13 22.76 -5.61
CA HIS A 139 12.19 23.35 -4.79
C HIS A 139 12.98 24.41 -5.57
N GLY A 140 13.38 24.08 -6.82
CA GLY A 140 14.12 25.00 -7.69
C GLY A 140 13.38 26.30 -7.94
N ILE A 141 12.09 26.24 -8.24
CA ILE A 141 11.26 27.44 -8.46
C ILE A 141 11.22 28.28 -7.18
N LEU A 142 10.96 27.67 -6.02
CA LEU A 142 10.85 28.39 -4.75
C LEU A 142 12.20 28.93 -4.26
N PHE A 143 13.35 28.31 -4.59
CA PHE A 143 14.67 28.90 -4.40
C PHE A 143 14.76 30.24 -5.16
N ARG A 144 14.37 30.27 -6.44
CA ARG A 144 14.43 31.49 -7.25
C ARG A 144 13.45 32.56 -6.77
N VAL A 145 12.21 32.18 -6.43
CA VAL A 145 11.22 33.09 -5.80
C VAL A 145 11.74 33.71 -4.51
N SER A 146 12.54 32.96 -3.74
CA SER A 146 13.18 33.42 -2.52
C SER A 146 14.50 34.20 -2.74
N ASN A 147 14.86 34.47 -4.00
CA ASN A 147 16.12 35.14 -4.43
C ASN A 147 17.39 34.31 -4.10
N ILE A 148 17.27 32.97 -4.06
CA ILE A 148 18.39 32.07 -3.85
C ILE A 148 18.90 31.57 -5.21
N LYS A 149 20.21 31.62 -5.44
CA LYS A 149 20.81 31.17 -6.69
C LYS A 149 20.85 29.63 -6.77
N ILE A 150 20.52 29.09 -7.95
CA ILE A 150 20.69 27.67 -8.26
C ILE A 150 22.09 27.48 -8.86
N LYS A 151 22.90 26.60 -8.26
CA LYS A 151 24.23 26.25 -8.74
C LYS A 151 24.17 25.27 -9.89
N SER A 152 23.47 24.16 -9.70
CA SER A 152 23.29 23.11 -10.70
C SER A 152 21.97 22.39 -10.55
N LEU A 153 21.58 21.69 -11.59
CA LEU A 153 20.52 20.67 -11.60
C LEU A 153 21.18 19.34 -11.89
N GLY A 154 20.57 18.25 -11.53
CA GLY A 154 21.16 16.98 -11.88
C GLY A 154 20.28 15.77 -11.59
N LEU A 155 20.84 14.63 -11.96
CA LEU A 155 20.25 13.33 -11.75
C LEU A 155 21.23 12.46 -10.95
N LEU A 156 20.67 11.69 -10.04
CA LEU A 156 21.38 10.71 -9.25
C LEU A 156 21.11 9.33 -9.85
N TYR A 157 22.19 8.64 -10.21
CA TYR A 157 22.14 7.31 -10.80
C TYR A 157 22.90 6.31 -9.92
N MET A 158 22.34 5.08 -9.88
CA MET A 158 23.14 3.92 -9.52
C MET A 158 23.10 2.93 -10.71
N ILE A 159 22.28 1.91 -10.69
CA ILE A 159 21.97 1.08 -11.87
C ILE A 159 20.80 1.68 -12.63
N ILE A 160 19.88 2.28 -11.88
CA ILE A 160 18.69 3.01 -12.36
C ILE A 160 18.79 4.47 -11.88
N PRO A 161 18.04 5.41 -12.48
CA PRO A 161 17.91 6.73 -11.93
C PRO A 161 17.27 6.65 -10.54
N LEU A 162 18.02 7.08 -9.51
CA LEU A 162 17.58 7.08 -8.12
C LEU A 162 16.84 8.38 -7.76
N GLY A 163 17.14 9.47 -8.47
CA GLY A 163 16.55 10.74 -8.16
C GLY A 163 17.04 11.88 -9.06
N ALA A 164 16.43 13.05 -8.87
CA ALA A 164 16.93 14.31 -9.36
C ALA A 164 17.36 15.17 -8.16
N PHE A 165 18.02 16.28 -8.42
CA PHE A 165 18.34 17.29 -7.40
C PHE A 165 18.46 18.66 -8.01
N VAL A 166 18.17 19.67 -7.19
CA VAL A 166 18.41 21.09 -7.48
C VAL A 166 19.36 21.64 -6.42
N GLU A 167 20.61 21.88 -6.81
CA GLU A 167 21.63 22.40 -5.92
C GLU A 167 21.51 23.93 -5.79
N ALA A 168 21.06 24.39 -4.63
CA ALA A 168 21.00 25.81 -4.30
C ALA A 168 22.30 26.33 -3.70
N ASP A 169 22.42 27.64 -3.59
CA ASP A 169 23.48 28.26 -2.81
C ASP A 169 23.16 28.19 -1.31
N GLU A 170 23.79 27.23 -0.61
CA GLU A 170 23.60 26.98 0.82
C GLU A 170 23.84 28.21 1.70
N LYS A 171 24.84 29.06 1.35
CA LYS A 171 25.13 30.27 2.12
C LYS A 171 23.96 31.26 2.02
N GLN A 172 23.32 31.37 0.85
CA GLN A 172 22.15 32.22 0.67
C GLN A 172 20.95 31.61 1.35
N PHE A 173 20.73 30.28 1.21
CA PHE A 173 19.62 29.57 1.83
C PHE A 173 19.65 29.66 3.36
N ASN A 174 20.83 29.56 3.98
CA ASN A 174 20.96 29.67 5.43
C ASN A 174 20.65 31.06 5.95
N LYS A 175 20.81 32.12 5.14
CA LYS A 175 20.57 33.52 5.53
C LYS A 175 19.12 33.99 5.37
N VAL A 176 18.26 33.28 4.63
CA VAL A 176 16.87 33.69 4.46
C VAL A 176 16.06 33.45 5.74
N SER A 177 14.91 34.13 5.88
CA SER A 177 14.02 33.96 7.04
C SER A 177 13.48 32.52 7.12
N ARG A 178 13.16 32.08 8.35
CA ARG A 178 12.59 30.73 8.61
C ARG A 178 11.36 30.43 7.76
N LEU A 179 10.45 31.38 7.60
CA LEU A 179 9.27 31.24 6.77
C LEU A 179 9.63 30.95 5.30
N LYS A 180 10.64 31.64 4.75
CA LYS A 180 11.13 31.36 3.39
C LYS A 180 11.75 29.98 3.29
N LYS A 181 12.48 29.51 4.32
CA LYS A 181 13.01 28.14 4.38
C LYS A 181 11.88 27.11 4.37
N ILE A 182 10.86 27.28 5.23
CA ILE A 182 9.71 26.40 5.32
C ILE A 182 8.94 26.35 3.98
N ARG A 183 8.72 27.49 3.31
CA ARG A 183 8.07 27.55 1.99
C ARG A 183 8.83 26.79 0.92
N VAL A 184 10.15 26.91 0.91
CA VAL A 184 11.01 26.15 -0.02
C VAL A 184 10.92 24.65 0.28
N LEU A 185 11.02 24.25 1.55
CA LEU A 185 10.95 22.84 1.94
C LEU A 185 9.57 22.22 1.68
N ALA A 186 8.49 22.96 1.87
CA ALA A 186 7.14 22.49 1.57
C ALA A 186 6.86 22.36 0.05
N ALA A 187 7.65 23.01 -0.80
CA ALA A 187 7.39 23.06 -2.23
C ALA A 187 7.46 21.68 -2.92
N GLY A 188 8.46 20.88 -2.57
CA GLY A 188 8.62 19.53 -3.12
C GLY A 188 7.44 18.61 -2.82
N PRO A 189 7.14 18.34 -1.54
CA PRO A 189 5.97 17.54 -1.17
C PRO A 189 4.66 18.08 -1.74
N MET A 190 4.47 19.41 -1.77
CA MET A 190 3.28 20.03 -2.36
C MET A 190 3.15 19.70 -3.86
N ALA A 191 4.25 19.69 -4.63
CA ALA A 191 4.21 19.32 -6.03
C ALA A 191 3.71 17.88 -6.23
N ASN A 192 4.18 16.98 -5.38
CA ASN A 192 3.71 15.60 -5.40
C ASN A 192 2.22 15.52 -5.05
N PHE A 193 1.72 16.26 -4.05
CA PHE A 193 0.28 16.32 -3.76
C PHE A 193 -0.54 16.90 -4.92
N VAL A 194 -0.01 17.86 -5.67
CA VAL A 194 -0.67 18.38 -6.88
C VAL A 194 -0.78 17.29 -7.95
N ILE A 195 0.28 16.51 -8.18
CA ILE A 195 0.24 15.37 -9.11
C ILE A 195 -0.76 14.31 -8.63
N VAL A 196 -0.81 14.02 -7.32
CA VAL A 196 -1.84 13.13 -6.73
C VAL A 196 -3.24 13.61 -7.12
N GLY A 197 -3.54 14.90 -6.92
CA GLY A 197 -4.84 15.49 -7.29
C GLY A 197 -5.15 15.38 -8.78
N ILE A 198 -4.17 15.64 -9.65
CA ILE A 198 -4.32 15.52 -11.10
C ILE A 198 -4.59 14.06 -11.49
N CYS A 199 -3.85 13.10 -10.93
CA CYS A 199 -4.07 11.68 -11.20
C CYS A 199 -5.47 11.21 -10.74
N ILE A 200 -5.93 11.64 -9.57
CA ILE A 200 -7.27 11.36 -9.06
C ILE A 200 -8.33 11.86 -10.05
N LEU A 201 -8.20 13.09 -10.53
CA LEU A 201 -9.13 13.67 -11.52
C LEU A 201 -9.10 12.88 -12.85
N ILE A 202 -7.91 12.51 -13.34
CA ILE A 202 -7.78 11.72 -14.57
C ILE A 202 -8.42 10.34 -14.38
N ILE A 203 -8.12 9.65 -13.27
CA ILE A 203 -8.67 8.31 -13.00
C ILE A 203 -10.20 8.38 -12.93
N SER A 204 -10.75 9.29 -12.15
CA SER A 204 -12.19 9.35 -11.92
C SER A 204 -13.01 9.87 -13.10
N SER A 205 -12.45 10.81 -13.90
CA SER A 205 -13.19 11.49 -14.98
C SER A 205 -12.89 10.95 -16.37
N VAL A 206 -11.69 10.34 -16.56
CA VAL A 206 -11.28 9.81 -17.88
C VAL A 206 -11.33 8.30 -17.92
N PHE A 207 -10.80 7.59 -16.89
CA PHE A 207 -10.72 6.13 -16.96
C PHE A 207 -11.99 5.43 -16.45
N VAL A 208 -12.42 5.72 -15.23
CA VAL A 208 -13.52 4.98 -14.59
C VAL A 208 -14.82 4.98 -15.39
N PRO A 209 -15.25 6.07 -16.06
CA PRO A 209 -16.48 6.07 -16.86
C PRO A 209 -16.50 5.07 -18.02
N PHE A 210 -15.34 4.62 -18.50
CA PHE A 210 -15.24 3.65 -19.60
C PHE A 210 -15.17 2.20 -19.11
N ILE A 211 -15.09 1.97 -17.78
CA ILE A 211 -14.97 0.63 -17.23
C ILE A 211 -16.38 0.10 -16.96
N ALA A 212 -16.78 -0.92 -17.71
CA ALA A 212 -18.02 -1.66 -17.49
C ALA A 212 -17.76 -3.17 -17.57
N PRO A 213 -18.43 -3.99 -16.76
CA PRO A 213 -18.35 -5.45 -16.88
C PRO A 213 -18.84 -5.90 -18.25
N LYS A 214 -18.25 -6.97 -18.80
CA LYS A 214 -18.71 -7.59 -20.07
C LYS A 214 -19.99 -8.39 -19.91
N ALA A 215 -20.33 -8.79 -18.69
CA ALA A 215 -21.56 -9.46 -18.34
C ALA A 215 -22.03 -9.01 -16.95
N ASP A 216 -23.33 -9.09 -16.71
CA ASP A 216 -23.90 -8.89 -15.38
C ASP A 216 -23.54 -10.07 -14.49
N GLY A 217 -23.19 -9.78 -13.22
CA GLY A 217 -22.81 -10.80 -12.27
C GLY A 217 -21.88 -10.30 -11.16
N ALA A 218 -21.29 -11.27 -10.44
CA ALA A 218 -20.39 -11.00 -9.34
C ALA A 218 -19.05 -11.73 -9.53
N ILE A 219 -17.95 -11.02 -9.23
CA ILE A 219 -16.58 -11.55 -9.37
C ILE A 219 -16.24 -12.40 -8.16
N LEU A 220 -15.80 -13.61 -8.41
CA LEU A 220 -15.30 -14.53 -7.40
C LEU A 220 -13.91 -14.05 -6.94
N VAL A 221 -13.76 -13.69 -5.67
CA VAL A 221 -12.50 -13.16 -5.12
C VAL A 221 -11.61 -14.22 -4.45
N TYR A 222 -12.15 -15.42 -4.22
CA TYR A 222 -11.43 -16.60 -3.73
C TYR A 222 -11.81 -17.82 -4.57
N ASP A 223 -10.93 -18.81 -4.65
CA ASP A 223 -11.24 -20.10 -5.27
C ASP A 223 -12.35 -20.80 -4.48
N ALA A 224 -13.46 -21.09 -5.12
CA ALA A 224 -14.61 -21.71 -4.48
C ALA A 224 -15.36 -22.64 -5.42
N TYR A 225 -15.88 -23.75 -4.88
CA TYR A 225 -16.68 -24.74 -5.61
C TYR A 225 -15.97 -25.30 -6.87
N GLY A 226 -14.63 -25.30 -6.85
CA GLY A 226 -13.80 -25.70 -7.99
C GLY A 226 -13.77 -24.67 -9.14
N ILE A 227 -14.26 -23.47 -8.93
CA ILE A 227 -14.14 -22.32 -9.84
C ILE A 227 -13.01 -21.45 -9.31
N ASP A 228 -12.07 -21.09 -10.19
CA ASP A 228 -10.95 -20.26 -9.83
C ASP A 228 -11.39 -18.81 -9.56
N LYS A 229 -10.69 -18.13 -8.68
CA LYS A 229 -10.90 -16.70 -8.42
C LYS A 229 -10.74 -15.87 -9.69
N TRP A 230 -11.33 -14.69 -9.69
CA TRP A 230 -11.36 -13.75 -10.81
C TRP A 230 -12.19 -14.22 -12.01
N ASN A 231 -13.09 -15.19 -11.80
CA ASN A 231 -14.17 -15.50 -12.72
C ASN A 231 -15.44 -14.73 -12.36
N LEU A 232 -16.22 -14.35 -13.35
CA LEU A 232 -17.48 -13.63 -13.16
C LEU A 232 -18.63 -14.63 -13.10
N ILE A 233 -19.22 -14.83 -11.94
CA ILE A 233 -20.42 -15.65 -11.76
C ILE A 233 -21.60 -14.91 -12.37
N THR A 234 -22.26 -15.52 -13.34
CA THR A 234 -23.34 -14.88 -14.13
C THR A 234 -24.71 -15.45 -13.84
N GLY A 235 -24.80 -16.65 -13.25
CA GLY A 235 -26.10 -17.27 -12.93
C GLY A 235 -25.98 -18.57 -12.18
N ILE A 236 -27.12 -19.03 -11.67
CA ILE A 236 -27.30 -20.31 -10.97
C ILE A 236 -28.55 -20.98 -11.49
N ASP A 237 -28.46 -22.24 -11.87
CA ASP A 237 -29.55 -23.08 -12.42
C ASP A 237 -30.30 -22.44 -13.61
N GLY A 238 -29.58 -21.66 -14.44
CA GLY A 238 -30.14 -20.96 -15.60
C GLY A 238 -30.75 -19.60 -15.30
N GLU A 239 -30.89 -19.24 -14.03
CA GLU A 239 -31.32 -17.92 -13.60
C GLU A 239 -30.11 -16.96 -13.55
N LYS A 240 -30.30 -15.73 -14.02
CA LYS A 240 -29.23 -14.69 -13.92
C LYS A 240 -28.99 -14.31 -12.46
N LEU A 241 -27.74 -14.04 -12.10
CA LEU A 241 -27.35 -13.76 -10.73
C LEU A 241 -28.03 -12.52 -10.12
N ASP A 242 -28.36 -11.50 -10.93
CA ASP A 242 -29.09 -10.30 -10.50
C ASP A 242 -30.49 -10.60 -9.96
N LYS A 243 -31.10 -11.70 -10.36
CA LYS A 243 -32.41 -12.18 -9.91
C LYS A 243 -32.32 -13.22 -8.80
N VAL A 244 -31.16 -13.84 -8.60
CA VAL A 244 -30.95 -14.87 -7.59
C VAL A 244 -30.62 -14.21 -6.26
N GLN A 245 -31.47 -14.46 -5.27
CA GLN A 245 -31.15 -14.14 -3.88
C GLN A 245 -30.23 -15.23 -3.33
N LEU A 246 -28.93 -14.96 -3.24
CA LEU A 246 -27.92 -15.93 -2.81
C LEU A 246 -28.22 -16.60 -1.46
N ASN A 247 -28.90 -15.88 -0.57
CA ASN A 247 -29.33 -16.43 0.73
C ASN A 247 -30.50 -17.43 0.65
N ASN A 248 -31.17 -17.54 -0.50
CA ASN A 248 -32.32 -18.43 -0.67
C ASN A 248 -31.98 -19.69 -1.49
N ILE A 249 -30.72 -19.88 -1.83
CA ILE A 249 -30.27 -21.06 -2.58
C ILE A 249 -30.30 -22.28 -1.66
N SER A 250 -30.88 -23.38 -2.14
CA SER A 250 -30.93 -24.63 -1.39
C SER A 250 -29.54 -25.14 -1.10
N LEU A 251 -29.27 -25.46 0.17
CA LEU A 251 -27.95 -25.91 0.62
C LEU A 251 -27.88 -27.46 0.58
N CYS A 252 -26.65 -27.96 0.44
CA CYS A 252 -26.36 -29.42 0.42
C CYS A 252 -27.06 -30.19 -0.71
N VAL A 253 -27.22 -29.54 -1.85
CA VAL A 253 -27.69 -30.09 -3.11
C VAL A 253 -26.82 -29.60 -4.26
N PHE A 254 -26.97 -30.27 -5.42
CA PHE A 254 -26.26 -29.86 -6.62
C PHE A 254 -26.94 -28.70 -7.30
N HIS A 255 -26.13 -27.69 -7.69
CA HIS A 255 -26.53 -26.55 -8.54
C HIS A 255 -25.60 -26.44 -9.73
N ASN A 256 -26.10 -25.83 -10.80
CA ASN A 256 -25.29 -25.47 -11.97
C ASN A 256 -24.90 -23.99 -11.87
N ILE A 257 -23.63 -23.70 -11.59
CA ILE A 257 -23.13 -22.33 -11.56
C ILE A 257 -22.60 -21.98 -12.94
N SER A 258 -23.16 -20.92 -13.53
CA SER A 258 -22.70 -20.33 -14.78
C SER A 258 -21.73 -19.19 -14.50
N TYR A 259 -20.61 -19.18 -15.22
CA TYR A 259 -19.57 -18.13 -15.04
C TYR A 259 -18.89 -17.80 -16.36
N PHE A 260 -18.30 -16.60 -16.41
CA PHE A 260 -17.53 -16.07 -17.52
C PHE A 260 -16.06 -15.90 -17.09
N ASP A 261 -15.13 -16.51 -17.84
CA ASP A 261 -13.70 -16.49 -17.53
C ASP A 261 -12.94 -15.30 -18.17
N GLY A 262 -13.68 -14.38 -18.82
CA GLY A 262 -13.13 -13.28 -19.60
C GLY A 262 -13.05 -13.57 -21.10
N THR A 263 -13.25 -14.81 -21.52
CA THR A 263 -13.24 -15.26 -22.91
C THR A 263 -14.50 -16.05 -23.28
N LEU A 264 -14.86 -17.04 -22.47
CA LEU A 264 -15.97 -17.96 -22.72
C LEU A 264 -16.89 -18.07 -21.50
N TYR A 265 -18.14 -18.44 -21.76
CA TYR A 265 -19.09 -18.82 -20.73
C TYR A 265 -18.97 -20.31 -20.45
N HIS A 266 -18.97 -20.66 -19.17
CA HIS A 266 -18.90 -22.02 -18.65
C HIS A 266 -20.07 -22.27 -17.72
N THR A 267 -20.46 -23.55 -17.59
CA THR A 267 -21.38 -23.99 -16.56
C THR A 267 -20.76 -25.19 -15.83
N ARG A 268 -20.73 -25.11 -14.50
CA ARG A 268 -20.19 -26.17 -13.65
C ARG A 268 -21.24 -26.65 -12.66
N ARG A 269 -21.46 -27.97 -12.62
CA ARG A 269 -22.27 -28.58 -11.59
C ARG A 269 -21.47 -28.72 -10.31
N VAL A 270 -21.95 -28.09 -9.24
CA VAL A 270 -21.27 -28.02 -7.94
C VAL A 270 -22.19 -28.51 -6.84
N PHE A 271 -21.64 -29.14 -5.82
CA PHE A 271 -22.37 -29.40 -4.59
C PHE A 271 -22.31 -28.13 -3.74
N TYR A 272 -23.45 -27.52 -3.49
CA TYR A 272 -23.53 -26.19 -2.92
C TYR A 272 -23.85 -26.23 -1.42
N GLY A 273 -23.17 -25.42 -0.62
CA GLY A 273 -23.37 -25.31 0.82
C GLY A 273 -22.24 -24.50 1.47
N PHE A 274 -22.10 -24.58 2.78
CA PHE A 274 -21.02 -23.90 3.49
C PHE A 274 -19.71 -24.66 3.30
N MET A 275 -18.81 -24.04 2.53
CA MET A 275 -17.50 -24.58 2.22
C MET A 275 -16.49 -24.26 3.33
N VAL A 276 -15.66 -25.22 3.70
CA VAL A 276 -14.51 -25.00 4.59
C VAL A 276 -13.46 -24.16 3.85
N ALA A 277 -13.27 -22.94 4.29
CA ALA A 277 -12.32 -21.98 3.73
C ALA A 277 -11.00 -21.92 4.51
N SER A 278 -11.00 -22.34 5.76
CA SER A 278 -9.79 -22.41 6.58
C SER A 278 -9.89 -23.50 7.64
N VAL A 279 -8.73 -24.09 7.98
CA VAL A 279 -8.60 -25.03 9.10
C VAL A 279 -7.42 -24.59 9.97
N VAL A 280 -7.71 -24.38 11.25
CA VAL A 280 -6.69 -23.94 12.21
C VAL A 280 -5.76 -25.10 12.54
N LYS A 281 -4.44 -24.88 12.48
CA LYS A 281 -3.44 -25.91 12.81
C LYS A 281 -3.62 -26.42 14.23
N LYS A 282 -3.49 -27.74 14.42
CA LYS A 282 -3.64 -28.43 15.71
C LYS A 282 -5.05 -28.34 16.33
N SER A 283 -6.04 -27.82 15.61
CA SER A 283 -7.44 -27.88 16.05
C SER A 283 -8.04 -29.28 15.86
N PRO A 284 -9.20 -29.58 16.46
CA PRO A 284 -9.91 -30.85 16.24
C PRO A 284 -10.20 -31.19 14.77
N ALA A 285 -10.45 -30.18 13.95
CA ALA A 285 -10.68 -30.37 12.51
C ALA A 285 -9.40 -30.62 11.70
N TRP A 286 -8.21 -30.32 12.27
CA TRP A 286 -6.94 -30.45 11.56
C TRP A 286 -6.65 -31.90 11.15
N GLY A 287 -6.40 -32.11 9.86
CA GLY A 287 -6.15 -33.43 9.27
C GLY A 287 -7.40 -34.29 9.05
N THR A 288 -8.60 -33.78 9.40
CA THR A 288 -9.88 -34.48 9.19
C THR A 288 -10.78 -33.75 8.19
N LEU A 289 -10.89 -32.44 8.33
CA LEU A 289 -11.59 -31.57 7.37
C LEU A 289 -10.57 -30.82 6.52
N HIS A 290 -10.89 -30.66 5.24
CA HIS A 290 -10.00 -30.03 4.26
C HIS A 290 -10.66 -28.83 3.61
N LEU A 291 -9.84 -27.97 3.02
CA LEU A 291 -10.34 -26.83 2.23
C LEU A 291 -11.20 -27.35 1.08
N GLY A 292 -12.38 -26.76 0.91
CA GLY A 292 -13.34 -27.15 -0.12
C GLY A 292 -14.39 -28.17 0.34
N ASP A 293 -14.25 -28.78 1.51
CA ASP A 293 -15.30 -29.66 2.08
C ASP A 293 -16.57 -28.84 2.35
N ILE A 294 -17.75 -29.39 2.06
CA ILE A 294 -19.03 -28.70 2.26
C ILE A 294 -19.71 -29.26 3.49
N ILE A 295 -19.87 -28.46 4.52
CA ILE A 295 -20.53 -28.83 5.78
C ILE A 295 -22.05 -28.79 5.59
N CYS A 296 -22.73 -29.87 5.86
CA CYS A 296 -24.19 -30.00 5.71
C CYS A 296 -24.93 -30.01 7.06
N SER A 297 -24.43 -30.75 8.05
CA SER A 297 -25.07 -30.74 9.37
C SER A 297 -24.04 -30.96 10.49
N ILE A 298 -24.38 -30.46 11.68
CA ILE A 298 -23.67 -30.73 12.93
C ILE A 298 -24.70 -31.26 13.93
N ASN A 299 -24.39 -32.41 14.56
CA ASN A 299 -25.27 -33.12 15.49
C ASN A 299 -26.68 -33.34 14.90
N ASN A 300 -26.76 -33.73 13.64
CA ASN A 300 -27.99 -33.91 12.85
C ASN A 300 -28.81 -32.66 12.61
N VAL A 301 -28.33 -31.48 13.03
CA VAL A 301 -28.95 -30.18 12.73
C VAL A 301 -28.37 -29.68 11.42
N THR A 302 -29.22 -29.45 10.42
CA THR A 302 -28.84 -28.91 9.13
C THR A 302 -28.32 -27.46 9.28
N ILE A 303 -27.21 -27.14 8.66
CA ILE A 303 -26.66 -25.80 8.63
C ILE A 303 -27.37 -25.02 7.51
N THR A 304 -28.26 -24.12 7.89
CA THR A 304 -29.06 -23.29 6.96
C THR A 304 -28.51 -21.88 6.80
N SER A 305 -27.66 -21.43 7.72
CA SER A 305 -26.99 -20.13 7.68
C SER A 305 -25.70 -20.15 8.52
N LYS A 306 -24.87 -19.11 8.36
CA LYS A 306 -23.69 -18.92 9.23
C LYS A 306 -24.08 -18.72 10.68
N GLU A 307 -25.14 -17.95 10.91
CA GLU A 307 -25.67 -17.71 12.25
C GLU A 307 -26.06 -19.03 12.91
N LYS A 308 -26.70 -19.95 12.15
CA LYS A 308 -27.04 -21.28 12.66
C LYS A 308 -25.80 -22.13 13.00
N PHE A 309 -24.76 -22.06 12.18
CA PHE A 309 -23.48 -22.69 12.51
C PHE A 309 -22.88 -22.13 13.81
N PHE A 310 -22.83 -20.81 13.96
CA PHE A 310 -22.30 -20.18 15.17
C PHE A 310 -23.18 -20.41 16.39
N GLU A 311 -24.50 -20.43 16.23
CA GLU A 311 -25.44 -20.77 17.31
C GLU A 311 -25.13 -22.19 17.85
N ILE A 312 -25.00 -23.18 16.97
CA ILE A 312 -24.66 -24.54 17.35
C ILE A 312 -23.29 -24.58 18.03
N MET A 313 -22.28 -23.97 17.45
CA MET A 313 -20.93 -23.99 18.01
C MET A 313 -20.84 -23.25 19.35
N ASN A 314 -21.54 -22.13 19.51
CA ASN A 314 -21.56 -21.36 20.77
C ASN A 314 -22.32 -22.08 21.90
N SER A 315 -23.21 -23.05 21.57
CA SER A 315 -23.87 -23.89 22.56
C SER A 315 -23.01 -25.04 23.06
N THR A 316 -21.87 -25.31 22.39
CA THR A 316 -20.94 -26.39 22.75
C THR A 316 -19.94 -25.96 23.81
N ARG A 317 -19.43 -26.96 24.56
CA ARG A 317 -18.36 -26.80 25.54
C ARG A 317 -17.09 -27.53 25.10
N GLU A 318 -16.01 -27.22 25.76
CA GLU A 318 -14.78 -27.99 25.66
C GLU A 318 -15.07 -29.47 25.94
N ASN A 319 -14.39 -30.34 25.18
CA ASN A 319 -14.53 -31.80 25.25
C ASN A 319 -15.85 -32.39 24.74
N ASP A 320 -16.84 -31.59 24.36
CA ASP A 320 -18.04 -32.09 23.71
C ASP A 320 -17.68 -32.83 22.41
N ARG A 321 -18.44 -33.89 22.11
CA ARG A 321 -18.36 -34.58 20.83
C ARG A 321 -19.41 -34.05 19.88
N VAL A 322 -18.98 -33.62 18.69
CA VAL A 322 -19.86 -33.17 17.62
C VAL A 322 -19.74 -34.13 16.44
N SER A 323 -20.90 -34.55 15.90
CA SER A 323 -20.98 -35.32 14.67
C SER A 323 -21.17 -34.34 13.49
N ILE A 324 -20.28 -34.39 12.53
CA ILE A 324 -20.30 -33.51 11.35
C ILE A 324 -20.55 -34.35 10.12
N ARG A 325 -21.61 -34.02 9.36
CA ARG A 325 -21.86 -34.54 8.03
C ARG A 325 -21.40 -33.53 7.00
N PHE A 326 -20.53 -33.94 6.11
CA PHE A 326 -19.98 -33.11 5.06
C PHE A 326 -19.87 -33.87 3.74
N TYR A 327 -19.80 -33.11 2.64
CA TYR A 327 -19.57 -33.63 1.30
C TYR A 327 -18.13 -33.28 0.88
N SER A 328 -17.41 -34.30 0.44
CA SER A 328 -16.02 -34.20 -0.02
C SER A 328 -15.77 -35.25 -1.11
N ASN A 329 -15.01 -34.85 -2.14
CA ASN A 329 -14.56 -35.77 -3.20
C ASN A 329 -15.68 -36.66 -3.81
N GLY A 330 -16.86 -36.08 -4.01
CA GLY A 330 -17.98 -36.78 -4.69
C GLY A 330 -18.85 -37.62 -3.76
N SER A 331 -18.61 -37.66 -2.45
CA SER A 331 -19.36 -38.49 -1.50
C SER A 331 -19.63 -37.77 -0.17
N PHE A 332 -20.64 -38.27 0.56
CA PHE A 332 -20.90 -37.84 1.93
C PHE A 332 -20.04 -38.59 2.92
N HIS A 333 -19.53 -37.87 3.88
CA HIS A 333 -18.75 -38.37 5.00
C HIS A 333 -19.38 -37.93 6.33
N ASN A 334 -19.23 -38.78 7.35
CA ASN A 334 -19.61 -38.46 8.72
C ASN A 334 -18.38 -38.65 9.60
N VAL A 335 -18.10 -37.63 10.42
CA VAL A 335 -17.00 -37.70 11.39
C VAL A 335 -17.47 -37.23 12.74
N SER A 336 -16.96 -37.85 13.83
CA SER A 336 -17.21 -37.40 15.18
C SER A 336 -15.92 -36.85 15.76
N LEU A 337 -15.91 -35.56 16.11
CA LEU A 337 -14.75 -34.88 16.62
C LEU A 337 -15.00 -34.41 18.07
N ARG A 338 -13.96 -34.48 18.91
CA ARG A 338 -13.97 -33.92 20.25
C ARG A 338 -13.49 -32.48 20.15
N LEU A 339 -14.27 -31.53 20.66
CA LEU A 339 -13.94 -30.11 20.60
C LEU A 339 -12.83 -29.75 21.59
N ALA A 340 -11.97 -28.84 21.18
CA ALA A 340 -10.95 -28.24 22.06
C ALA A 340 -11.51 -27.01 22.77
N GLU A 341 -10.75 -26.47 23.73
CA GLU A 341 -11.10 -25.19 24.37
C GLU A 341 -10.82 -24.02 23.40
N LYS A 342 -11.84 -23.19 23.18
CA LYS A 342 -11.74 -22.06 22.26
C LYS A 342 -10.71 -21.02 22.69
N TYR A 343 -10.58 -20.81 24.00
CA TYR A 343 -9.58 -19.90 24.58
C TYR A 343 -8.14 -20.23 24.18
N ASP A 344 -7.81 -21.52 24.05
CA ASP A 344 -6.45 -21.95 23.69
C ASP A 344 -5.99 -21.44 22.33
N PHE A 345 -6.94 -21.22 21.40
CA PHE A 345 -6.67 -20.80 20.02
C PHE A 345 -6.88 -19.28 19.82
N ILE A 346 -7.88 -18.67 20.50
CA ILE A 346 -8.29 -17.28 20.24
C ILE A 346 -7.79 -16.31 21.31
N LYS A 347 -7.47 -16.82 22.54
CA LYS A 347 -6.98 -16.04 23.69
C LYS A 347 -7.94 -14.90 24.12
N ASN A 348 -9.25 -15.09 23.95
CA ASN A 348 -10.28 -14.17 24.45
C ASN A 348 -10.91 -14.75 25.70
N GLU A 349 -10.91 -14.00 26.81
CA GLU A 349 -11.47 -14.44 28.11
C GLU A 349 -12.94 -14.87 28.05
N GLU A 350 -13.73 -14.25 27.17
CA GLU A 350 -15.15 -14.58 26.96
C GLU A 350 -15.37 -15.95 26.29
N ASP A 351 -14.31 -16.55 25.76
CA ASP A 351 -14.34 -17.82 25.04
C ASP A 351 -13.88 -19.00 25.90
N LYS A 352 -13.59 -18.80 27.20
CA LYS A 352 -13.25 -19.86 28.16
C LYS A 352 -14.41 -20.84 28.33
N GLY A 353 -14.07 -22.13 28.29
CA GLY A 353 -15.03 -23.23 28.43
C GLY A 353 -15.91 -23.50 27.22
N LYS A 354 -15.79 -22.71 26.14
CA LYS A 354 -16.51 -22.95 24.88
C LYS A 354 -15.78 -23.95 24.01
N GLY A 355 -16.55 -24.77 23.29
CA GLY A 355 -16.02 -25.73 22.32
C GLY A 355 -15.46 -25.04 21.08
N PHE A 356 -14.35 -25.56 20.57
CA PHE A 356 -13.68 -25.05 19.37
C PHE A 356 -13.46 -26.18 18.36
N LEU A 357 -13.98 -26.04 17.16
CA LEU A 357 -13.78 -26.97 16.05
C LEU A 357 -12.54 -26.63 15.20
N GLY A 358 -12.31 -25.34 14.98
CA GLY A 358 -11.15 -24.83 14.25
C GLY A 358 -11.31 -24.76 12.76
N ILE A 359 -12.52 -24.48 12.25
CA ILE A 359 -12.77 -24.20 10.83
C ILE A 359 -13.36 -22.81 10.62
N GLY A 360 -13.05 -22.21 9.48
CA GLY A 360 -13.80 -21.10 8.92
C GLY A 360 -14.63 -21.58 7.74
N ILE A 361 -15.92 -21.21 7.71
CA ILE A 361 -16.83 -21.57 6.64
C ILE A 361 -17.25 -20.33 5.85
N VAL A 362 -17.48 -20.52 4.55
CA VAL A 362 -17.97 -19.50 3.62
C VAL A 362 -19.01 -20.10 2.68
N ASN A 363 -19.91 -19.27 2.17
CA ASN A 363 -20.76 -19.61 1.04
C ASN A 363 -20.41 -18.71 -0.16
N LEU A 364 -21.16 -18.79 -1.25
CA LEU A 364 -20.90 -18.00 -2.45
C LEU A 364 -21.02 -16.49 -2.18
N ASP A 365 -21.98 -16.07 -1.36
CA ASP A 365 -22.20 -14.66 -1.00
C ASP A 365 -20.97 -14.03 -0.31
N ASP A 366 -20.24 -14.81 0.46
CA ASP A 366 -19.03 -14.36 1.16
C ASP A 366 -17.82 -14.16 0.26
N VAL A 367 -17.80 -14.81 -0.88
CA VAL A 367 -16.62 -14.91 -1.74
C VAL A 367 -16.81 -14.24 -3.11
N VAL A 368 -17.97 -13.58 -3.31
CA VAL A 368 -18.23 -12.79 -4.52
C VAL A 368 -18.38 -11.31 -4.23
N VAL A 369 -17.99 -10.49 -5.20
CA VAL A 369 -18.18 -9.05 -5.20
C VAL A 369 -18.89 -8.65 -6.48
N ASP A 370 -20.00 -7.93 -6.38
CA ASP A 370 -20.71 -7.40 -7.55
C ASP A 370 -19.74 -6.72 -8.51
N ALA A 371 -19.77 -7.11 -9.79
CA ALA A 371 -18.83 -6.59 -10.79
C ALA A 371 -18.96 -5.07 -10.98
N ASN A 372 -20.17 -4.52 -10.90
CA ASN A 372 -20.41 -3.08 -10.95
C ASN A 372 -19.94 -2.38 -9.67
N TYR A 373 -20.14 -3.03 -8.52
CA TYR A 373 -19.64 -2.52 -7.25
C TYR A 373 -18.11 -2.51 -7.22
N PHE A 374 -17.46 -3.52 -7.80
CA PHE A 374 -16.00 -3.59 -7.90
C PHE A 374 -15.41 -2.38 -8.65
N VAL A 375 -16.08 -1.88 -9.72
CA VAL A 375 -15.66 -0.66 -10.42
C VAL A 375 -15.61 0.57 -9.50
N ARG A 376 -16.43 0.59 -8.42
CA ARG A 376 -16.40 1.67 -7.43
C ARG A 376 -15.07 1.74 -6.68
N TYR A 377 -14.40 0.59 -6.46
CA TYR A 377 -13.08 0.57 -5.82
C TYR A 377 -12.01 1.23 -6.68
N LEU A 378 -12.21 1.29 -7.99
CA LEU A 378 -11.33 1.96 -8.94
C LEU A 378 -11.57 3.48 -8.96
N ASN A 379 -12.63 3.97 -8.32
CA ASN A 379 -12.96 5.39 -8.27
C ASN A 379 -12.60 5.97 -6.90
N PRO A 380 -11.59 6.87 -6.82
CA PRO A 380 -11.13 7.44 -5.55
C PRO A 380 -12.19 8.28 -4.81
N PHE A 381 -13.26 8.73 -5.50
CA PHE A 381 -14.36 9.48 -4.88
C PHE A 381 -15.52 8.61 -4.40
N LYS A 382 -15.59 7.34 -4.83
CA LYS A 382 -16.66 6.39 -4.48
C LYS A 382 -16.22 5.31 -3.51
N THR A 383 -14.93 5.20 -3.24
CA THR A 383 -14.34 4.27 -2.28
C THR A 383 -13.66 5.02 -1.14
N ASN A 384 -13.24 4.27 -0.11
CA ASN A 384 -12.36 4.82 0.90
C ASN A 384 -11.00 5.16 0.27
N PHE A 385 -10.57 6.41 0.44
CA PHE A 385 -9.33 6.91 -0.15
C PHE A 385 -8.10 6.06 0.24
N LEU A 386 -8.01 5.60 1.49
CA LEU A 386 -6.90 4.75 1.92
C LEU A 386 -6.92 3.41 1.22
N THR A 387 -8.10 2.78 1.07
CA THR A 387 -8.23 1.54 0.30
C THR A 387 -7.78 1.75 -1.15
N PHE A 388 -8.23 2.82 -1.79
CA PHE A 388 -7.77 3.18 -3.14
C PHE A 388 -6.25 3.38 -3.20
N ALA A 389 -5.68 4.12 -2.25
CA ALA A 389 -4.26 4.43 -2.22
C ALA A 389 -3.35 3.19 -2.03
N VAL A 390 -3.85 2.11 -1.42
CA VAL A 390 -3.07 0.91 -1.15
C VAL A 390 -3.34 -0.27 -2.10
N LEU A 391 -4.12 -0.08 -3.18
CA LEU A 391 -4.41 -1.15 -4.16
C LEU A 391 -3.18 -1.94 -4.64
N PRO A 392 -2.00 -1.33 -4.89
CA PRO A 392 -0.80 -2.08 -5.24
C PRO A 392 -0.39 -3.07 -4.16
N LEU A 393 -0.53 -2.68 -2.89
CA LEU A 393 -0.22 -3.52 -1.74
C LEU A 393 -1.27 -4.63 -1.51
N LEU A 394 -2.43 -4.52 -2.17
CA LEU A 394 -3.45 -5.57 -2.21
C LEU A 394 -3.29 -6.50 -3.43
N GLY A 395 -2.23 -6.33 -4.23
CA GLY A 395 -2.00 -7.09 -5.44
C GLY A 395 -2.96 -6.76 -6.60
N LEU A 396 -3.67 -5.62 -6.52
CA LEU A 396 -4.64 -5.18 -7.52
C LEU A 396 -4.07 -4.16 -8.51
N SER A 397 -2.76 -3.94 -8.50
CA SER A 397 -2.08 -3.09 -9.50
C SER A 397 -0.66 -3.61 -9.77
N PRO A 398 -0.29 -4.01 -11.02
CA PRO A 398 -1.20 -4.07 -12.17
C PRO A 398 -2.30 -5.12 -12.00
N PHE A 399 -3.47 -4.88 -12.58
CA PHE A 399 -4.58 -5.80 -12.45
C PHE A 399 -4.24 -7.19 -13.00
N PRO A 400 -4.71 -8.29 -12.36
CA PRO A 400 -4.61 -9.63 -12.90
C PRO A 400 -5.26 -9.71 -14.29
N SER A 401 -4.66 -10.47 -15.20
CA SER A 401 -5.15 -10.58 -16.59
C SER A 401 -6.61 -11.05 -16.67
N HIS A 402 -7.02 -11.99 -15.81
CA HIS A 402 -8.42 -12.43 -15.74
C HIS A 402 -9.36 -11.30 -15.35
N LEU A 403 -8.99 -10.48 -14.36
CA LEU A 403 -9.80 -9.33 -13.93
C LEU A 403 -9.94 -8.31 -15.07
N ILE A 404 -8.85 -8.02 -15.78
CA ILE A 404 -8.88 -7.10 -16.94
C ILE A 404 -9.82 -7.63 -18.03
N ASN A 405 -9.79 -8.92 -18.31
CA ASN A 405 -10.59 -9.54 -19.36
C ASN A 405 -12.09 -9.58 -19.04
N LEU A 406 -12.49 -9.38 -17.80
CA LEU A 406 -13.91 -9.29 -17.41
C LEU A 406 -14.57 -7.96 -17.78
N TYR A 407 -13.79 -6.95 -18.18
CA TYR A 407 -14.28 -5.59 -18.48
C TYR A 407 -14.12 -5.21 -19.95
N THR A 408 -14.95 -4.25 -20.39
CA THR A 408 -15.02 -3.81 -21.79
C THR A 408 -13.74 -3.15 -22.32
N PRO A 409 -12.97 -2.36 -21.55
CA PRO A 409 -11.79 -1.70 -22.10
C PRO A 409 -10.74 -2.69 -22.57
N PRO A 410 -10.07 -2.42 -23.71
CA PRO A 410 -9.00 -3.26 -24.23
C PRO A 410 -7.76 -3.21 -23.32
N TYR A 411 -6.88 -4.21 -23.44
CA TYR A 411 -5.67 -4.33 -22.62
C TYR A 411 -4.84 -3.03 -22.55
N ILE A 412 -4.67 -2.33 -23.67
CA ILE A 412 -3.89 -1.09 -23.74
C ILE A 412 -4.45 0.03 -22.83
N PHE A 413 -5.75 0.08 -22.64
CA PHE A 413 -6.40 1.01 -21.71
C PHE A 413 -5.91 0.76 -20.28
N TRP A 414 -5.83 -0.50 -19.86
CA TRP A 414 -5.38 -0.88 -18.54
C TRP A 414 -3.91 -0.59 -18.31
N VAL A 415 -3.08 -0.63 -19.36
CA VAL A 415 -1.67 -0.20 -19.29
C VAL A 415 -1.61 1.29 -18.93
N PHE A 416 -2.36 2.15 -19.59
CA PHE A 416 -2.40 3.58 -19.29
C PHE A 416 -3.01 3.87 -17.92
N TYR A 417 -4.11 3.21 -17.57
CA TYR A 417 -4.69 3.29 -16.25
C TYR A 417 -3.65 2.95 -15.15
N THR A 418 -2.94 1.85 -15.34
CA THR A 418 -1.92 1.40 -14.39
C THR A 418 -0.76 2.39 -14.28
N ILE A 419 -0.30 2.98 -15.40
CA ILE A 419 0.73 4.04 -15.39
C ILE A 419 0.25 5.22 -14.52
N VAL A 420 -0.93 5.76 -14.80
CA VAL A 420 -1.46 6.91 -14.05
C VAL A 420 -1.67 6.58 -12.59
N TYR A 421 -2.13 5.36 -12.30
CA TYR A 421 -2.31 4.88 -10.93
C TYR A 421 -0.97 4.76 -10.18
N TRP A 422 0.09 4.23 -10.81
CA TRP A 422 1.42 4.16 -10.20
C TRP A 422 2.06 5.54 -10.03
N VAL A 423 1.83 6.46 -10.96
CA VAL A 423 2.23 7.87 -10.78
C VAL A 423 1.52 8.47 -9.58
N PHE A 424 0.20 8.25 -9.42
CA PHE A 424 -0.54 8.62 -8.22
C PHE A 424 0.07 8.02 -6.96
N PHE A 425 0.22 6.70 -6.91
CA PHE A 425 0.68 5.96 -5.73
C PHE A 425 2.07 6.40 -5.26
N ILE A 426 3.02 6.50 -6.18
CA ILE A 426 4.40 6.91 -5.84
C ILE A 426 4.44 8.38 -5.42
N ASN A 427 3.72 9.27 -6.11
CA ASN A 427 3.67 10.67 -5.69
C ASN A 427 3.01 10.83 -4.31
N PHE A 428 1.95 10.07 -4.02
CA PHE A 428 1.34 10.05 -2.69
C PHE A 428 2.31 9.54 -1.62
N ALA A 429 3.00 8.44 -1.87
CA ALA A 429 4.01 7.90 -0.97
C ALA A 429 5.15 8.91 -0.74
N VAL A 430 5.74 9.46 -1.80
CA VAL A 430 6.83 10.46 -1.68
C VAL A 430 6.37 11.71 -0.95
N ALA A 431 5.17 12.24 -1.23
CA ALA A 431 4.62 13.38 -0.52
C ALA A 431 4.46 13.11 0.98
N THR A 432 3.78 12.01 1.33
CA THR A 432 3.47 11.65 2.71
C THR A 432 4.71 11.29 3.53
N PHE A 433 5.68 10.61 2.93
CA PHE A 433 6.95 10.33 3.61
C PHE A 433 7.81 11.57 3.78
N ASN A 434 7.93 12.44 2.76
CA ASN A 434 8.76 13.64 2.86
C ASN A 434 8.21 14.70 3.82
N VAL A 435 6.93 14.68 4.16
CA VAL A 435 6.39 15.58 5.21
C VAL A 435 6.61 15.05 6.63
N LEU A 436 7.03 13.80 6.82
CA LEU A 436 7.29 13.27 8.17
C LEU A 436 8.37 14.08 8.88
N PRO A 437 8.27 14.30 10.20
CA PRO A 437 9.25 15.10 10.95
C PRO A 437 10.54 14.30 11.21
N ILE A 438 11.15 13.79 10.13
CA ILE A 438 12.35 12.96 10.15
C ILE A 438 13.46 13.66 9.36
N VAL A 439 14.57 13.99 9.99
CA VAL A 439 15.78 14.45 9.29
C VAL A 439 16.44 13.22 8.63
N PRO A 440 16.79 13.25 7.33
CA PRO A 440 16.96 14.44 6.46
C PRO A 440 15.80 14.78 5.51
N LEU A 441 14.57 14.35 5.79
CA LEU A 441 13.41 14.68 4.96
C LEU A 441 13.01 16.16 5.09
N ASP A 442 12.26 16.69 4.11
CA ASP A 442 11.78 18.09 4.13
C ASP A 442 10.98 18.42 5.39
N GLY A 443 10.09 17.52 5.81
CA GLY A 443 9.30 17.65 7.03
C GLY A 443 10.14 17.76 8.28
N GLY A 444 11.25 17.03 8.36
CA GLY A 444 12.22 17.14 9.46
C GLY A 444 12.85 18.53 9.52
N TYR A 445 13.29 19.07 8.39
CA TYR A 445 13.82 20.43 8.33
C TYR A 445 12.73 21.50 8.55
N MET A 446 11.51 21.29 8.06
CA MET A 446 10.36 22.17 8.37
C MET A 446 10.11 22.23 9.88
N MET A 447 10.02 21.07 10.53
CA MET A 447 9.85 20.96 11.99
C MET A 447 11.00 21.65 12.74
N GLY A 448 12.24 21.45 12.32
CA GLY A 448 13.40 22.12 12.91
C GLY A 448 13.30 23.65 12.87
N ASN A 449 12.86 24.21 11.75
CA ASN A 449 12.64 25.66 11.63
C ASN A 449 11.50 26.17 12.54
N VAL A 450 10.46 25.36 12.76
CA VAL A 450 9.37 25.69 13.71
C VAL A 450 9.87 25.65 15.14
N VAL A 451 10.55 24.57 15.54
CA VAL A 451 11.11 24.40 16.90
C VAL A 451 12.06 25.56 17.23
N GLU A 452 12.96 25.89 16.31
CA GLU A 452 13.88 27.00 16.46
C GLU A 452 13.13 28.33 16.62
N GLY A 453 12.10 28.57 15.79
CA GLY A 453 11.27 29.80 15.89
C GLY A 453 10.55 29.93 17.22
N VAL A 454 9.99 28.79 17.74
CA VAL A 454 9.33 28.76 19.05
C VAL A 454 10.32 29.04 20.17
N LEU A 455 11.52 28.45 20.14
CA LEU A 455 12.54 28.67 21.16
C LEU A 455 13.03 30.14 21.19
N PHE A 456 13.24 30.75 20.02
CA PHE A 456 13.59 32.18 19.97
C PHE A 456 12.47 33.09 20.53
N LYS A 457 11.20 32.76 20.24
CA LYS A 457 10.05 33.50 20.77
C LYS A 457 9.93 33.35 22.29
N LEU A 458 10.10 32.11 22.81
CA LEU A 458 10.09 31.83 24.25
C LEU A 458 11.22 32.58 24.98
N ARG A 459 12.45 32.56 24.43
CA ARG A 459 13.57 33.33 24.98
C ARG A 459 13.23 34.80 25.13
N GLY A 460 12.66 35.40 24.08
CA GLY A 460 12.27 36.83 24.12
C GLY A 460 11.19 37.10 25.16
N LYS A 461 10.16 36.23 25.25
CA LYS A 461 9.06 36.40 26.21
C LYS A 461 9.50 36.21 27.66
N MET A 462 10.37 35.22 27.90
CA MET A 462 10.89 34.90 29.25
C MET A 462 12.14 35.70 29.63
N ARG A 463 12.64 36.60 28.77
CA ARG A 463 13.85 37.40 28.95
C ARG A 463 15.08 36.57 29.34
N LEU A 464 15.18 35.33 28.80
CA LEU A 464 16.29 34.44 29.13
C LEU A 464 17.58 34.91 28.48
N ARG A 465 18.68 34.93 29.23
CA ARG A 465 20.02 35.23 28.73
C ARG A 465 20.67 33.97 28.13
N VAL A 466 20.16 33.51 26.99
CA VAL A 466 20.67 32.33 26.27
C VAL A 466 21.22 32.77 24.92
N ASP A 467 22.43 32.34 24.60
CA ASP A 467 23.09 32.61 23.32
C ASP A 467 22.35 31.93 22.15
N ASP A 468 22.39 32.59 20.98
CA ASP A 468 21.76 32.09 19.74
C ASP A 468 22.26 30.69 19.36
N LYS A 469 23.58 30.46 19.45
CA LYS A 469 24.19 29.15 19.19
C LYS A 469 23.65 28.05 20.09
N LYS A 470 23.34 28.34 21.36
CA LYS A 470 22.79 27.40 22.31
C LYS A 470 21.33 27.09 21.97
N ILE A 471 20.56 28.07 21.47
CA ILE A 471 19.18 27.84 20.99
C ILE A 471 19.19 26.97 19.74
N GLU A 472 20.07 27.23 18.79
CA GLU A 472 20.23 26.39 17.59
C GLU A 472 20.58 24.95 17.94
N LEU A 473 21.50 24.74 18.91
CA LEU A 473 21.86 23.40 19.38
C LEU A 473 20.68 22.68 20.05
N ILE A 474 19.95 23.38 20.92
CA ILE A 474 18.74 22.81 21.58
C ILE A 474 17.68 22.46 20.53
N SER A 475 17.43 23.35 19.55
CA SER A 475 16.50 23.09 18.45
C SER A 475 16.89 21.85 17.66
N LYS A 476 18.17 21.71 17.31
CA LYS A 476 18.68 20.53 16.61
C LYS A 476 18.45 19.26 17.42
N ASN A 477 18.74 19.26 18.72
CA ASN A 477 18.55 18.08 19.58
C ASN A 477 17.07 17.70 19.71
N ILE A 478 16.17 18.68 19.89
CA ILE A 478 14.72 18.43 19.92
C ILE A 478 14.25 17.86 18.58
N THR A 479 14.70 18.42 17.47
CA THR A 479 14.33 17.92 16.12
C THR A 479 14.82 16.50 15.90
N MET A 480 16.03 16.16 16.34
CA MET A 480 16.56 14.80 16.26
C MET A 480 15.79 13.83 17.14
N LEU A 481 15.36 14.24 18.34
CA LEU A 481 14.51 13.42 19.20
C LEU A 481 13.14 13.14 18.55
N ILE A 482 12.50 14.18 18.00
CA ILE A 482 11.23 14.01 17.25
C ILE A 482 11.43 13.04 16.08
N SER A 483 12.52 13.18 15.33
CA SER A 483 12.86 12.30 14.22
C SER A 483 13.01 10.86 14.68
N LEU A 484 13.75 10.60 15.75
CA LEU A 484 13.94 9.29 16.33
C LEU A 484 12.62 8.66 16.77
N LEU A 485 11.78 9.39 17.49
CA LEU A 485 10.47 8.94 17.92
C LEU A 485 9.57 8.59 16.73
N THR A 486 9.61 9.40 15.67
CA THR A 486 8.82 9.12 14.44
C THR A 486 9.31 7.85 13.74
N VAL A 487 10.63 7.65 13.64
CA VAL A 487 11.21 6.41 13.07
C VAL A 487 10.80 5.20 13.92
N LEU A 488 10.84 5.31 15.26
CA LEU A 488 10.38 4.23 16.14
C LEU A 488 8.91 3.91 15.91
N LEU A 489 8.03 4.90 15.76
CA LEU A 489 6.60 4.68 15.45
C LEU A 489 6.41 3.91 14.14
N ILE A 490 7.20 4.18 13.11
CA ILE A 490 7.15 3.46 11.83
C ILE A 490 7.60 2.01 11.97
N LEU A 491 8.50 1.71 12.91
CA LEU A 491 9.01 0.36 13.14
C LEU A 491 8.11 -0.50 14.03
N LEU A 492 7.21 0.10 14.83
CA LEU A 492 6.34 -0.63 15.76
C LEU A 492 5.53 -1.77 15.12
N PRO A 493 4.96 -1.66 13.89
CA PRO A 493 4.24 -2.77 13.26
C PRO A 493 5.07 -4.04 13.05
N PHE A 494 6.39 -3.90 12.97
CA PHE A 494 7.33 -5.02 12.80
C PHE A 494 7.80 -5.61 14.12
N ILE A 495 7.65 -4.87 15.21
CA ILE A 495 8.18 -5.24 16.55
C ILE A 495 7.07 -5.78 17.43
N ILE A 496 5.99 -5.00 17.65
CA ILE A 496 4.95 -5.31 18.63
C ILE A 496 4.31 -6.69 18.42
N PRO A 497 3.88 -7.10 17.20
CA PRO A 497 3.23 -8.40 17.01
C PRO A 497 4.15 -9.60 17.29
N ARG A 498 5.47 -9.38 17.39
CA ARG A 498 6.47 -10.43 17.67
C ARG A 498 6.89 -10.47 19.15
N LEU A 499 6.43 -9.53 19.97
CA LEU A 499 6.72 -9.47 21.40
C LEU A 499 5.64 -10.16 22.25
N GLY A 500 4.45 -10.37 21.73
CA GLY A 500 3.34 -11.11 22.35
C GLY A 500 3.18 -12.45 21.71
#